data_e8ec53c04b65cdb9865d81fc3b98fdbc
#
_entry.id   e8ec53c04b65cdb9865d81fc3b98fdbc
#
_cell.length_a   1.000
_cell.length_b   1.000
_cell.length_c   1.000
_cell.angle_alpha   90.00
_cell.angle_beta   90.00
_cell.angle_gamma   90.00
#
_symmetry.space_group_name_H-M   'P 1'
#
loop_
_entity.id
_entity.type
_entity.pdbx_description
1 polymer ?
#
loop_
_entity_poly.entity_id
_entity_poly.type
_entity_poly.pdbx_seq_one_letter_code
_entity_poly.pdbx_strand_id
1 'polypeptide(L)'
;MEEVYKWRYIMDHQKIFATNLFVLDDFLPQITTAEKSIVDGMKKYISDLWVNRKYDENWQTKSADLHKKKEFKYFTESVIGVSKKIINTLDYNVKDIAITDMWANVLKDQEHHPTHTHSNNFLSGTYYLQSDQSASIVFHDPRPAADVIVPRRKNTTLNNSSVLSYASKQNRAVIFPSWLPHWVQQNKSKHKRISIAWNIQVKGQLGEHHEFQSADF
;
A
#
# COMPACT_ATOMS: atom_id res chain seq x y z
N MET A 1 -27.85 31.89 42.16
CA MET A 1 -26.42 31.55 41.95
C MET A 1 -26.39 30.10 41.50
N GLU A 2 -26.25 29.88 40.20
CA GLU A 2 -26.05 28.52 39.65
C GLU A 2 -24.58 28.17 39.92
N GLU A 3 -24.36 27.17 40.78
CA GLU A 3 -23.05 26.55 40.90
C GLU A 3 -22.77 25.80 39.57
N VAL A 4 -21.92 26.37 38.74
CA VAL A 4 -21.37 25.69 37.57
C VAL A 4 -20.40 24.63 38.08
N TYR A 5 -20.87 23.42 38.22
CA TYR A 5 -20.02 22.25 38.48
C TYR A 5 -19.03 22.12 37.35
N LYS A 6 -17.80 22.60 37.53
CA LYS A 6 -16.68 22.38 36.64
C LYS A 6 -16.22 20.93 36.80
N TRP A 7 -16.84 20.02 36.08
CA TRP A 7 -16.36 18.64 35.97
C TRP A 7 -14.95 18.68 35.34
N ARG A 8 -13.92 18.34 36.10
CA ARG A 8 -12.56 18.15 35.60
C ARG A 8 -12.39 16.67 35.30
N TYR A 9 -12.83 16.25 34.10
CA TYR A 9 -12.49 14.93 33.60
C TYR A 9 -11.10 14.96 33.02
N ILE A 10 -10.25 13.98 33.35
CA ILE A 10 -9.06 13.64 32.61
C ILE A 10 -9.54 12.64 31.58
N MET A 11 -9.66 13.06 30.33
CA MET A 11 -10.04 12.18 29.23
C MET A 11 -8.78 11.57 28.62
N ASP A 12 -8.63 10.26 28.71
CA ASP A 12 -7.61 9.51 27.98
C ASP A 12 -8.21 9.01 26.67
N HIS A 13 -7.66 9.50 25.54
CA HIS A 13 -8.12 9.13 24.20
C HIS A 13 -7.26 8.00 23.64
N GLN A 14 -7.76 6.76 23.75
CA GLN A 14 -7.09 5.57 23.23
C GLN A 14 -7.62 5.21 21.85
N LYS A 15 -6.71 4.81 20.93
CA LYS A 15 -7.04 4.26 19.62
C LYS A 15 -6.90 2.74 19.68
N ILE A 16 -8.03 2.06 19.77
CA ILE A 16 -8.08 0.60 19.78
C ILE A 16 -8.32 0.07 18.37
N PHE A 17 -7.74 -1.10 18.03
CA PHE A 17 -7.88 -1.76 16.72
C PHE A 17 -7.47 -0.88 15.55
N ALA A 18 -6.40 -0.12 15.72
CA ALA A 18 -5.88 0.75 14.66
C ALA A 18 -5.42 -0.08 13.44
N THR A 19 -5.83 0.35 12.25
CA THR A 19 -5.30 -0.21 11.00
C THR A 19 -3.97 0.47 10.67
N ASN A 20 -2.91 -0.33 10.58
CA ASN A 20 -1.57 0.18 10.30
C ASN A 20 -1.39 0.44 8.81
N LEU A 21 -0.89 1.63 8.48
CA LEU A 21 -0.50 2.03 7.13
C LEU A 21 0.89 2.66 7.18
N PHE A 22 1.78 2.25 6.28
CA PHE A 22 3.14 2.74 6.23
C PHE A 22 3.35 3.52 4.93
N VAL A 23 3.67 4.81 5.06
CA VAL A 23 3.94 5.71 3.94
C VAL A 23 5.41 6.09 3.98
N LEU A 24 6.13 5.76 2.93
CA LEU A 24 7.56 6.02 2.81
C LEU A 24 7.80 6.94 1.61
N ASP A 25 8.10 8.20 1.88
CA ASP A 25 8.59 9.13 0.85
C ASP A 25 10.07 8.85 0.58
N ASP A 26 10.50 9.10 -0.63
CA ASP A 26 11.86 8.87 -1.09
C ASP A 26 12.34 7.42 -0.85
N PHE A 27 11.44 6.47 -1.16
CA PHE A 27 11.61 5.05 -0.90
C PHE A 27 12.89 4.47 -1.53
N LEU A 28 13.19 4.85 -2.77
CA LEU A 28 14.49 4.58 -3.38
C LEU A 28 15.34 5.83 -3.27
N PRO A 29 16.57 5.74 -2.74
CA PRO A 29 17.47 6.88 -2.69
C PRO A 29 17.73 7.42 -4.10
N GLN A 30 17.76 8.74 -4.25
CA GLN A 30 17.97 9.41 -5.55
C GLN A 30 19.35 10.09 -5.65
N ILE A 31 20.27 9.69 -4.82
CA ILE A 31 21.48 10.50 -4.53
C ILE A 31 22.65 10.19 -5.49
N THR A 32 22.66 9.03 -6.13
CA THR A 32 23.78 8.62 -6.99
C THR A 32 23.37 8.36 -8.44
N THR A 33 24.34 8.48 -9.36
CA THR A 33 24.15 8.13 -10.78
C THR A 33 23.72 6.66 -10.96
N ALA A 34 24.19 5.77 -10.10
CA ALA A 34 23.84 4.35 -10.14
C ALA A 34 22.36 4.11 -9.81
N GLU A 35 21.81 4.80 -8.81
CA GLU A 35 20.42 4.67 -8.40
C GLU A 35 19.43 5.25 -9.42
N LYS A 36 19.80 6.35 -10.07
CA LYS A 36 19.07 6.87 -11.22
C LYS A 36 19.00 5.82 -12.35
N SER A 37 20.11 5.14 -12.61
CA SER A 37 20.18 4.03 -13.58
C SER A 37 19.23 2.87 -13.24
N ILE A 38 19.02 2.56 -11.94
CA ILE A 38 18.07 1.52 -11.50
C ILE A 38 16.62 1.92 -11.82
N VAL A 39 16.21 3.12 -11.45
CA VAL A 39 14.87 3.65 -11.74
C VAL A 39 14.62 3.69 -13.24
N ASP A 40 15.59 4.17 -14.03
CA ASP A 40 15.50 4.22 -15.48
C ASP A 40 15.43 2.82 -16.11
N GLY A 41 16.16 1.84 -15.55
CA GLY A 41 16.09 0.43 -15.96
C GLY A 41 14.70 -0.16 -15.76
N MET A 42 14.09 0.05 -14.58
CA MET A 42 12.73 -0.39 -14.31
C MET A 42 11.71 0.31 -15.23
N LYS A 43 11.84 1.63 -15.46
CA LYS A 43 10.97 2.37 -16.37
C LYS A 43 11.08 1.84 -17.80
N LYS A 44 12.30 1.61 -18.28
CA LYS A 44 12.54 1.07 -19.61
C LYS A 44 11.88 -0.31 -19.75
N TYR A 45 12.12 -1.21 -18.81
CA TYR A 45 11.53 -2.56 -18.82
C TYR A 45 9.99 -2.50 -18.93
N ILE A 46 9.33 -1.71 -18.08
CA ILE A 46 7.87 -1.55 -18.11
C ILE A 46 7.41 -0.91 -19.42
N SER A 47 8.14 0.08 -19.92
CA SER A 47 7.81 0.75 -21.20
C SER A 47 7.90 -0.19 -22.39
N ASP A 48 8.91 -1.07 -22.44
CA ASP A 48 9.05 -2.08 -23.48
C ASP A 48 7.88 -3.07 -23.46
N LEU A 49 7.44 -3.51 -22.27
CA LEU A 49 6.24 -4.35 -22.13
C LEU A 49 4.96 -3.60 -22.53
N TRP A 50 4.85 -2.31 -22.16
CA TRP A 50 3.71 -1.46 -22.51
C TRP A 50 3.56 -1.27 -24.03
N VAL A 51 4.64 -1.03 -24.74
CA VAL A 51 4.62 -0.88 -26.21
C VAL A 51 4.11 -2.13 -26.90
N ASN A 52 4.46 -3.31 -26.38
CA ASN A 52 4.09 -4.60 -26.95
C ASN A 52 2.79 -5.19 -26.39
N ARG A 53 1.95 -4.38 -25.72
CA ARG A 53 0.71 -4.86 -25.13
C ARG A 53 -0.35 -5.23 -26.16
N LYS A 54 -1.17 -6.23 -25.81
CA LYS A 54 -2.32 -6.65 -26.64
C LYS A 54 -3.60 -5.88 -26.34
N TYR A 55 -3.75 -5.39 -25.10
CA TYR A 55 -4.93 -4.69 -24.60
C TYR A 55 -4.52 -3.34 -24.06
N ASP A 56 -5.39 -2.32 -24.18
CA ASP A 56 -5.04 -0.93 -23.96
C ASP A 56 -5.62 -0.34 -22.66
N GLU A 57 -6.65 -0.95 -22.07
CA GLU A 57 -7.33 -0.41 -20.89
C GLU A 57 -6.81 -1.01 -19.59
N ASN A 58 -6.66 -0.17 -18.55
CA ASN A 58 -6.24 -0.57 -17.20
C ASN A 58 -5.09 -1.57 -17.20
N TRP A 59 -4.04 -1.26 -17.94
CA TRP A 59 -2.99 -2.22 -18.25
C TRP A 59 -2.17 -2.62 -17.01
N GLN A 60 -1.97 -3.92 -16.89
CA GLN A 60 -1.06 -4.55 -15.94
C GLN A 60 -0.06 -5.44 -16.68
N THR A 61 1.12 -5.66 -16.07
CA THR A 61 2.03 -6.68 -16.59
C THR A 61 1.35 -8.04 -16.59
N LYS A 62 1.50 -8.79 -17.67
CA LYS A 62 0.88 -10.11 -17.83
C LYS A 62 1.34 -11.12 -16.79
N SER A 63 2.59 -10.98 -16.33
CA SER A 63 3.21 -11.82 -15.32
C SER A 63 3.43 -11.00 -14.03
N ALA A 64 3.16 -11.59 -12.88
CA ALA A 64 3.38 -11.01 -11.56
C ALA A 64 4.76 -11.39 -10.97
N ASP A 65 5.77 -11.51 -11.82
CA ASP A 65 7.10 -11.99 -11.48
C ASP A 65 8.21 -10.95 -11.60
N LEU A 66 7.87 -9.66 -11.54
CA LEU A 66 8.87 -8.57 -11.66
C LEU A 66 9.98 -8.70 -10.62
N HIS A 67 9.69 -9.18 -9.42
CA HIS A 67 10.70 -9.43 -8.37
C HIS A 67 11.79 -10.45 -8.76
N LYS A 68 11.58 -11.22 -9.83
CA LYS A 68 12.55 -12.19 -10.39
C LYS A 68 13.39 -11.60 -11.53
N LYS A 69 13.09 -10.38 -11.97
CA LYS A 69 13.80 -9.72 -13.08
C LYS A 69 15.01 -8.95 -12.54
N LYS A 70 16.10 -8.97 -13.30
CA LYS A 70 17.36 -8.31 -12.91
C LYS A 70 17.22 -6.81 -12.71
N GLU A 71 16.37 -6.16 -13.50
CA GLU A 71 16.09 -4.73 -13.43
C GLU A 71 15.42 -4.33 -12.12
N PHE A 72 14.76 -5.26 -11.44
CA PHE A 72 14.03 -5.06 -10.19
C PHE A 72 14.76 -5.57 -8.95
N LYS A 73 15.96 -6.13 -9.10
CA LYS A 73 16.70 -6.76 -7.98
C LYS A 73 16.83 -5.82 -6.78
N TYR A 74 17.35 -4.62 -6.98
CA TYR A 74 17.53 -3.62 -5.90
C TYR A 74 16.20 -3.20 -5.28
N PHE A 75 15.18 -2.95 -6.10
CA PHE A 75 13.84 -2.64 -5.63
C PHE A 75 13.26 -3.79 -4.78
N THR A 76 13.41 -5.02 -5.23
CA THR A 76 12.99 -6.24 -4.53
C THR A 76 13.66 -6.37 -3.16
N GLU A 77 14.96 -6.16 -3.08
CA GLU A 77 15.73 -6.16 -1.83
C GLU A 77 15.24 -5.06 -0.87
N SER A 78 14.96 -3.86 -1.40
CA SER A 78 14.40 -2.75 -0.62
C SER A 78 13.01 -3.07 -0.07
N VAL A 79 12.13 -3.68 -0.88
CA VAL A 79 10.79 -4.13 -0.47
C VAL A 79 10.89 -5.18 0.65
N ILE A 80 11.76 -6.17 0.50
CA ILE A 80 11.96 -7.21 1.53
C ILE A 80 12.50 -6.57 2.82
N GLY A 81 13.50 -5.70 2.73
CA GLY A 81 14.10 -5.03 3.88
C GLY A 81 13.09 -4.20 4.68
N VAL A 82 12.29 -3.37 4.00
CA VAL A 82 11.26 -2.57 4.68
C VAL A 82 10.13 -3.43 5.23
N SER A 83 9.72 -4.49 4.54
CA SER A 83 8.66 -5.39 5.02
C SER A 83 9.09 -6.13 6.29
N LYS A 84 10.33 -6.61 6.38
CA LYS A 84 10.89 -7.19 7.61
C LYS A 84 10.91 -6.17 8.76
N LYS A 85 11.31 -4.92 8.47
CA LYS A 85 11.27 -3.85 9.47
C LYS A 85 9.84 -3.57 9.98
N ILE A 86 8.84 -3.56 9.08
CA ILE A 86 7.43 -3.38 9.45
C ILE A 86 6.97 -4.51 10.36
N ILE A 87 7.24 -5.77 10.01
CA ILE A 87 6.86 -6.94 10.80
C ILE A 87 7.47 -6.87 12.21
N ASN A 88 8.74 -6.50 12.31
CA ASN A 88 9.40 -6.29 13.61
C ASN A 88 8.78 -5.12 14.39
N THR A 89 8.40 -4.03 13.71
CA THR A 89 7.74 -2.88 14.36
C THR A 89 6.35 -3.25 14.90
N LEU A 90 5.68 -4.20 14.25
CA LEU A 90 4.39 -4.75 14.68
C LEU A 90 4.53 -5.88 15.71
N ASP A 91 5.77 -6.20 16.11
CA ASP A 91 6.11 -7.22 17.11
C ASP A 91 5.62 -8.65 16.75
N TYR A 92 5.59 -8.97 15.46
CA TYR A 92 5.28 -10.33 15.01
C TYR A 92 6.52 -11.22 14.99
N ASN A 93 6.38 -12.41 15.59
CA ASN A 93 7.40 -13.46 15.51
C ASN A 93 7.22 -14.26 14.20
N VAL A 94 7.93 -13.85 13.15
CA VAL A 94 7.87 -14.45 11.83
C VAL A 94 9.26 -14.96 11.43
N LYS A 95 9.35 -16.21 10.99
CA LYS A 95 10.62 -16.83 10.59
C LYS A 95 11.24 -16.16 9.37
N ASP A 96 10.45 -15.94 8.32
CA ASP A 96 10.87 -15.28 7.08
C ASP A 96 9.65 -14.77 6.30
N ILE A 97 9.89 -14.05 5.21
CA ILE A 97 8.86 -13.53 4.31
C ILE A 97 9.21 -13.82 2.85
N ALA A 98 8.21 -13.85 2.00
CA ALA A 98 8.40 -13.91 0.56
C ALA A 98 7.52 -12.90 -0.18
N ILE A 99 8.02 -12.37 -1.29
CA ILE A 99 7.19 -11.72 -2.29
C ILE A 99 6.50 -12.84 -3.08
N THR A 100 5.17 -12.88 -3.02
CA THR A 100 4.37 -13.82 -3.80
C THR A 100 4.18 -13.32 -5.22
N ASP A 101 3.87 -12.04 -5.36
CA ASP A 101 3.56 -11.37 -6.61
C ASP A 101 4.18 -9.98 -6.63
N MET A 102 4.66 -9.57 -7.80
CA MET A 102 5.07 -8.19 -8.08
C MET A 102 4.75 -7.87 -9.53
N TRP A 103 3.96 -6.82 -9.75
CA TRP A 103 3.52 -6.41 -11.09
C TRP A 103 3.53 -4.89 -11.24
N ALA A 104 3.50 -4.41 -12.47
CA ALA A 104 3.34 -2.99 -12.77
C ALA A 104 1.96 -2.70 -13.33
N ASN A 105 1.44 -1.52 -12.98
CA ASN A 105 0.22 -0.95 -13.53
C ASN A 105 0.55 0.35 -14.27
N VAL A 106 -0.05 0.55 -15.42
CA VAL A 106 0.02 1.80 -16.17
C VAL A 106 -1.39 2.32 -16.37
N LEU A 107 -1.71 3.43 -15.71
CA LEU A 107 -2.99 4.12 -15.87
C LEU A 107 -2.84 5.33 -16.78
N LYS A 108 -3.59 5.35 -17.88
CA LYS A 108 -3.75 6.50 -18.76
C LYS A 108 -4.72 7.53 -18.16
N ASP A 109 -4.93 8.63 -18.87
CA ASP A 109 -5.98 9.59 -18.58
C ASP A 109 -7.35 8.87 -18.46
N GLN A 110 -8.13 9.21 -17.43
CA GLN A 110 -9.46 8.68 -17.06
C GLN A 110 -9.51 7.23 -16.56
N GLU A 111 -8.42 6.49 -16.56
CA GLU A 111 -8.39 5.14 -16.02
C GLU A 111 -8.29 5.12 -14.48
N HIS A 112 -8.82 4.06 -13.87
CA HIS A 112 -8.87 3.87 -12.42
C HIS A 112 -8.83 2.38 -12.08
N HIS A 113 -8.66 2.03 -10.80
CA HIS A 113 -8.86 0.64 -10.34
C HIS A 113 -10.02 0.57 -9.35
N PRO A 114 -10.92 -0.41 -9.48
CA PRO A 114 -12.05 -0.59 -8.56
C PRO A 114 -11.58 -1.05 -7.18
N THR A 115 -12.50 -1.00 -6.20
CA THR A 115 -12.25 -1.49 -4.85
C THR A 115 -11.95 -2.99 -4.85
N HIS A 116 -10.86 -3.38 -4.16
CA HIS A 116 -10.42 -4.76 -4.01
C HIS A 116 -9.58 -4.96 -2.76
N THR A 117 -9.24 -6.22 -2.47
CA THR A 117 -8.28 -6.67 -1.46
C THR A 117 -7.31 -7.67 -2.10
N HIS A 118 -6.27 -8.07 -1.38
CA HIS A 118 -5.30 -9.06 -1.85
C HIS A 118 -5.37 -10.31 -0.97
N SER A 119 -6.14 -11.31 -1.41
CA SER A 119 -6.30 -12.58 -0.69
C SER A 119 -4.97 -13.33 -0.58
N ASN A 120 -4.85 -14.18 0.45
CA ASN A 120 -3.71 -15.07 0.71
C ASN A 120 -2.35 -14.37 0.90
N ASN A 121 -2.37 -13.09 1.28
CA ASN A 121 -1.16 -12.33 1.56
C ASN A 121 -1.29 -11.58 2.90
N PHE A 122 -0.16 -11.29 3.54
CA PHE A 122 -0.11 -10.60 4.83
C PHE A 122 0.00 -9.08 4.66
N LEU A 123 0.97 -8.61 3.84
CA LEU A 123 1.13 -7.21 3.48
C LEU A 123 1.06 -7.05 1.97
N SER A 124 0.52 -5.92 1.54
CA SER A 124 0.56 -5.46 0.16
C SER A 124 1.15 -4.07 0.10
N GLY A 125 1.71 -3.72 -1.04
CA GLY A 125 2.27 -2.39 -1.23
C GLY A 125 2.20 -1.90 -2.66
N THR A 126 2.33 -0.60 -2.81
CA THR A 126 2.46 0.08 -4.10
C THR A 126 3.56 1.12 -4.04
N TYR A 127 4.34 1.21 -5.10
CA TYR A 127 5.38 2.21 -5.31
C TYR A 127 5.09 3.00 -6.58
N TYR A 128 5.21 4.32 -6.50
CA TYR A 128 4.94 5.19 -7.64
C TYR A 128 6.24 5.52 -8.38
N LEU A 129 6.46 4.76 -9.45
CA LEU A 129 7.64 4.90 -10.30
C LEU A 129 7.58 6.17 -11.16
N GLN A 130 6.37 6.52 -11.62
CA GLN A 130 6.07 7.74 -12.36
C GLN A 130 4.67 8.22 -11.99
N SER A 131 4.57 9.45 -11.54
CA SER A 131 3.29 10.08 -11.23
C SER A 131 3.45 11.60 -11.10
N ASP A 132 2.39 12.32 -11.39
CA ASP A 132 2.21 13.75 -11.14
C ASP A 132 1.19 14.02 -10.02
N GLN A 133 1.08 13.08 -9.08
CA GLN A 133 0.17 13.09 -7.92
C GLN A 133 -1.31 12.90 -8.25
N SER A 134 -1.66 12.58 -9.50
CA SER A 134 -2.99 12.15 -9.89
C SER A 134 -3.23 10.67 -9.53
N ALA A 135 -4.48 10.23 -9.49
CA ALA A 135 -4.88 8.85 -9.18
C ALA A 135 -4.36 8.35 -7.82
N SER A 136 -4.77 9.02 -6.74
CA SER A 136 -4.48 8.62 -5.36
C SER A 136 -5.00 7.23 -5.06
N ILE A 137 -4.28 6.50 -4.18
CA ILE A 137 -4.84 5.30 -3.54
C ILE A 137 -5.76 5.73 -2.40
N VAL A 138 -6.91 5.07 -2.30
CA VAL A 138 -7.94 5.34 -1.28
C VAL A 138 -8.25 4.08 -0.52
N PHE A 139 -8.24 4.17 0.79
CA PHE A 139 -8.57 3.09 1.71
C PHE A 139 -9.94 3.32 2.34
N HIS A 140 -10.72 2.26 2.48
CA HIS A 140 -11.98 2.27 3.21
C HIS A 140 -11.77 1.87 4.68
N ASP A 141 -12.56 2.45 5.57
CA ASP A 141 -12.67 1.95 6.94
C ASP A 141 -13.21 0.50 6.89
N PRO A 142 -12.45 -0.48 7.37
CA PRO A 142 -12.87 -1.89 7.26
C PRO A 142 -13.93 -2.29 8.28
N ARG A 143 -14.27 -1.43 9.25
CA ARG A 143 -15.23 -1.74 10.30
C ARG A 143 -16.67 -1.60 9.79
N PRO A 144 -17.49 -2.67 9.73
CA PRO A 144 -18.79 -2.65 9.08
C PRO A 144 -19.79 -1.64 9.65
N ALA A 145 -19.67 -1.35 10.96
CA ALA A 145 -20.60 -0.48 11.68
C ALA A 145 -20.08 0.97 11.86
N ALA A 146 -18.90 1.31 11.33
CA ALA A 146 -18.30 2.62 11.54
C ALA A 146 -19.13 3.78 10.96
N ASP A 147 -19.94 3.51 9.93
CA ASP A 147 -20.74 4.48 9.19
C ASP A 147 -22.26 4.39 9.46
N VAL A 148 -22.71 3.68 10.49
CA VAL A 148 -24.17 3.56 10.81
C VAL A 148 -24.77 4.91 11.19
N ILE A 149 -24.01 5.73 11.93
CA ILE A 149 -24.41 7.12 12.25
C ILE A 149 -23.20 8.03 12.01
N VAL A 150 -23.34 8.93 11.05
CA VAL A 150 -22.24 9.85 10.67
C VAL A 150 -22.67 11.31 10.94
N PRO A 151 -22.24 11.91 12.05
CA PRO A 151 -22.46 13.34 12.31
C PRO A 151 -21.76 14.21 11.26
N ARG A 152 -22.27 15.43 11.06
CA ARG A 152 -21.58 16.41 10.21
C ARG A 152 -20.17 16.71 10.77
N ARG A 153 -19.18 16.58 9.89
CA ARG A 153 -17.77 16.85 10.22
C ARG A 153 -17.47 18.33 10.02
N LYS A 154 -16.78 18.96 10.98
CA LYS A 154 -16.18 20.28 10.75
C LYS A 154 -14.99 20.16 9.81
N ASN A 155 -14.12 19.18 10.07
CA ASN A 155 -12.96 18.83 9.24
C ASN A 155 -12.84 17.31 9.19
N THR A 156 -12.38 16.79 8.07
CA THR A 156 -12.03 15.38 7.89
C THR A 156 -10.68 15.10 8.55
N THR A 157 -10.63 14.08 9.38
CA THR A 157 -9.42 13.68 10.14
C THR A 157 -9.25 12.17 10.10
N LEU A 158 -8.11 11.67 10.55
CA LEU A 158 -7.87 10.22 10.72
C LEU A 158 -8.85 9.56 11.71
N ASN A 159 -9.48 10.36 12.59
CA ASN A 159 -10.37 9.83 13.64
C ASN A 159 -11.84 9.79 13.21
N ASN A 160 -12.22 10.47 12.14
CA ASN A 160 -13.63 10.62 11.75
C ASN A 160 -13.89 10.36 10.26
N SER A 161 -12.92 9.82 9.54
CA SER A 161 -13.06 9.52 8.12
C SER A 161 -13.41 8.06 7.89
N SER A 162 -14.33 7.80 6.99
CA SER A 162 -14.64 6.46 6.47
C SER A 162 -13.78 6.08 5.25
N VAL A 163 -13.13 7.08 4.65
CA VAL A 163 -12.16 6.88 3.56
C VAL A 163 -10.96 7.80 3.76
N LEU A 164 -9.78 7.29 3.45
CA LEU A 164 -8.53 8.04 3.50
C LEU A 164 -7.79 7.90 2.19
N SER A 165 -7.34 9.01 1.62
CA SER A 165 -6.59 9.02 0.36
C SER A 165 -5.15 9.44 0.56
N TYR A 166 -4.25 8.79 -0.18
CA TYR A 166 -2.82 9.11 -0.21
C TYR A 166 -2.40 9.40 -1.65
N ALA A 167 -1.89 10.61 -1.87
CA ALA A 167 -1.45 11.04 -3.19
C ALA A 167 -0.35 10.12 -3.74
N SER A 168 -0.42 9.85 -5.03
CA SER A 168 0.54 9.04 -5.77
C SER A 168 1.84 9.84 -6.05
N LYS A 169 2.48 10.35 -5.00
CA LYS A 169 3.74 11.09 -5.14
C LYS A 169 4.82 10.17 -5.71
N GLN A 170 5.53 10.63 -6.74
CA GLN A 170 6.65 9.88 -7.32
C GLN A 170 7.69 9.54 -6.23
N ASN A 171 8.26 8.34 -6.31
CA ASN A 171 9.18 7.76 -5.32
C ASN A 171 8.57 7.52 -3.92
N ARG A 172 7.25 7.51 -3.80
CA ARG A 172 6.55 7.11 -2.58
C ARG A 172 6.20 5.62 -2.64
N ALA A 173 6.39 4.90 -1.54
CA ALA A 173 5.80 3.60 -1.30
C ALA A 173 4.69 3.71 -0.24
N VAL A 174 3.61 2.95 -0.41
CA VAL A 174 2.55 2.79 0.57
C VAL A 174 2.38 1.30 0.82
N ILE A 175 2.52 0.87 2.08
CA ILE A 175 2.43 -0.54 2.50
C ILE A 175 1.31 -0.67 3.53
N PHE A 176 0.49 -1.70 3.38
CA PHE A 176 -0.74 -1.88 4.15
C PHE A 176 -1.08 -3.36 4.30
N PRO A 177 -1.93 -3.72 5.27
CA PRO A 177 -2.44 -5.09 5.39
C PRO A 177 -3.20 -5.51 4.13
N SER A 178 -2.92 -6.70 3.62
CA SER A 178 -3.49 -7.18 2.36
C SER A 178 -5.02 -7.28 2.35
N TRP A 179 -5.62 -7.46 3.51
CA TRP A 179 -7.07 -7.51 3.71
C TRP A 179 -7.76 -6.14 3.65
N LEU A 180 -7.00 -5.00 3.69
CA LEU A 180 -7.59 -3.66 3.75
C LEU A 180 -8.19 -3.28 2.39
N PRO A 181 -9.53 -3.01 2.30
CA PRO A 181 -10.18 -2.63 1.07
C PRO A 181 -9.67 -1.28 0.56
N HIS A 182 -9.28 -1.25 -0.70
CA HIS A 182 -8.75 -0.05 -1.33
C HIS A 182 -9.05 0.00 -2.82
N TRP A 183 -8.93 1.19 -3.38
CA TRP A 183 -9.14 1.48 -4.80
C TRP A 183 -8.20 2.60 -5.25
N VAL A 184 -8.10 2.82 -6.54
CA VAL A 184 -7.32 3.90 -7.12
C VAL A 184 -8.23 4.87 -7.84
N GLN A 185 -8.15 6.14 -7.48
CA GLN A 185 -8.91 7.21 -8.12
C GLN A 185 -8.57 7.31 -9.61
N GLN A 186 -9.51 7.91 -10.35
CA GLN A 186 -9.31 8.20 -11.76
C GLN A 186 -8.06 9.06 -11.97
N ASN A 187 -7.22 8.66 -12.93
CA ASN A 187 -6.11 9.47 -13.38
C ASN A 187 -6.65 10.66 -14.19
N LYS A 188 -6.56 11.84 -13.64
CA LYS A 188 -7.00 13.10 -14.29
C LYS A 188 -5.85 13.82 -15.01
N SER A 189 -4.69 13.18 -15.09
CA SER A 189 -3.53 13.70 -15.79
C SER A 189 -3.47 13.20 -17.22
N LYS A 190 -2.94 14.03 -18.11
CA LYS A 190 -2.57 13.62 -19.47
C LYS A 190 -1.34 12.69 -19.50
N HIS A 191 -0.61 12.61 -18.39
CA HIS A 191 0.55 11.74 -18.24
C HIS A 191 0.15 10.38 -17.66
N LYS A 192 0.83 9.34 -18.12
CA LYS A 192 0.66 7.99 -17.57
C LYS A 192 1.16 7.93 -16.13
N ARG A 193 0.37 7.32 -15.25
CA ARG A 193 0.83 6.93 -13.92
C ARG A 193 1.34 5.50 -13.99
N ILE A 194 2.58 5.29 -13.58
CA ILE A 194 3.22 3.97 -13.52
C ILE A 194 3.45 3.64 -12.05
N SER A 195 2.88 2.54 -11.58
CA SER A 195 3.13 2.01 -10.25
C SER A 195 3.56 0.55 -10.30
N ILE A 196 4.37 0.16 -9.32
CA ILE A 196 4.75 -1.23 -9.06
C ILE A 196 4.02 -1.65 -7.79
N ALA A 197 3.22 -2.71 -7.88
CA ALA A 197 2.52 -3.30 -6.76
C ALA A 197 3.15 -4.66 -6.41
N TRP A 198 3.05 -5.05 -5.13
CA TRP A 198 3.55 -6.34 -4.65
C TRP A 198 2.72 -6.86 -3.49
N ASN A 199 2.84 -8.16 -3.28
CA ASN A 199 2.29 -8.86 -2.13
C ASN A 199 3.40 -9.56 -1.35
N ILE A 200 3.27 -9.60 -0.03
CA ILE A 200 4.16 -10.28 0.91
C ILE A 200 3.37 -11.32 1.68
N GLN A 201 3.88 -12.55 1.70
CA GLN A 201 3.40 -13.60 2.59
C GLN A 201 4.48 -13.92 3.63
N VAL A 202 4.06 -14.20 4.85
CA VAL A 202 4.92 -14.68 5.94
C VAL A 202 5.20 -16.17 5.75
N LYS A 203 6.36 -16.64 6.22
CA LYS A 203 6.79 -18.03 6.13
C LYS A 203 7.07 -18.62 7.50
N GLY A 204 6.84 -19.91 7.61
CA GLY A 204 7.01 -20.71 8.80
C GLY A 204 5.70 -20.97 9.51
N GLN A 205 5.79 -21.43 10.74
CA GLN A 205 4.63 -21.77 11.53
C GLN A 205 3.90 -20.52 12.01
N LEU A 206 2.59 -20.46 11.72
CA LEU A 206 1.68 -19.40 12.14
C LEU A 206 0.67 -19.94 13.14
N GLY A 207 0.25 -19.09 14.08
CA GLY A 207 -0.71 -19.41 15.13
C GLY A 207 -0.14 -20.35 16.19
N GLU A 208 -0.98 -20.72 17.16
CA GLU A 208 -0.61 -21.55 18.29
C GLU A 208 -1.24 -22.95 18.18
N HIS A 209 -0.43 -23.99 18.34
CA HIS A 209 -0.93 -25.37 18.26
C HIS A 209 -2.04 -25.69 19.24
N HIS A 210 -1.94 -25.16 20.45
CA HIS A 210 -2.93 -25.42 21.50
C HIS A 210 -4.27 -24.72 21.26
N GLU A 211 -4.34 -23.73 20.34
CA GLU A 211 -5.55 -23.04 19.92
C GLU A 211 -6.20 -23.67 18.68
N PHE A 212 -5.62 -24.74 18.12
CA PHE A 212 -6.07 -25.39 16.88
C PHE A 212 -6.15 -24.44 15.67
N GLN A 213 -5.31 -23.41 15.64
CA GLN A 213 -5.29 -22.38 14.60
C GLN A 213 -3.91 -22.26 13.93
N SER A 214 -3.11 -23.32 13.97
CA SER A 214 -1.78 -23.30 13.39
C SER A 214 -1.79 -23.67 11.90
N ALA A 215 -0.90 -23.04 11.14
CA ALA A 215 -0.60 -23.37 9.74
C ALA A 215 0.89 -23.19 9.49
N ASP A 216 1.46 -23.91 8.53
CA ASP A 216 2.84 -23.76 8.07
C ASP A 216 2.84 -23.30 6.60
N PHE A 217 3.54 -22.19 6.31
CA PHE A 217 3.63 -21.55 4.98
C PHE A 217 5.07 -21.42 4.50
#